data_51c1e5ec45766868902f888812e42eb0
#
_entry.id   51c1e5ec45766868902f888812e42eb0
#
_cell.length_a   1.000
_cell.length_b   1.000
_cell.length_c   1.000
_cell.angle_alpha   90.00
_cell.angle_beta   90.00
_cell.angle_gamma   90.00
#
_symmetry.space_group_name_H-M   'P 1'
#
loop_
_entity.id
_entity.type
_entity.pdbx_description
1 polymer ?
#
loop_
_entity_poly.entity_id
_entity_poly.type
_entity_poly.pdbx_seq_one_letter_code
_entity_poly.pdbx_strand_id
1 'polypeptide(L)'
;PDDHVKVFLAGPEQSEPVLPAQADGHLDWPHDDSAVNRDYTVRRFDAAAGELDLDFVVHSDGVATDWVRSVEVGAEVAIAGPRSSHIRPSADLAVLVGDETALPAIGRWIEEAAAGTRITAFVEVEDAEDHQQIDSAADVSVTYVHRASGDHVEDHVRTLGPLGESAYAFVAGEHGFVQRVRRVLNGELDLF
;
A
#
# COMPACT_ATOMS: atom_id res chain seq x y z
N PRO A 1 -8.34 -3.40 -5.85
CA PRO A 1 -8.19 -2.46 -4.72
C PRO A 1 -6.78 -1.93 -4.53
N ASP A 2 -5.74 -2.65 -4.97
CA ASP A 2 -4.34 -2.27 -4.79
C ASP A 2 -3.64 -1.86 -6.09
N ASP A 3 -4.38 -1.23 -7.00
CA ASP A 3 -3.78 -0.67 -8.22
C ASP A 3 -2.62 0.24 -7.85
N HIS A 4 -1.48 0.06 -8.51
CA HIS A 4 -0.32 0.89 -8.26
C HIS A 4 0.23 1.51 -9.54
N VAL A 5 0.81 2.67 -9.38
CA VAL A 5 1.46 3.44 -10.43
C VAL A 5 2.92 3.69 -10.07
N LYS A 6 3.74 3.88 -11.09
CA LYS A 6 5.10 4.38 -10.89
C LYS A 6 5.10 5.90 -10.94
N VAL A 7 5.61 6.50 -9.89
CA VAL A 7 5.91 7.93 -9.83
C VAL A 7 7.39 8.11 -10.14
N PHE A 8 7.70 8.90 -11.17
CA PHE A 8 9.06 9.21 -11.54
C PHE A 8 9.53 10.46 -10.84
N LEU A 9 10.71 10.38 -10.25
CA LEU A 9 11.29 11.42 -9.42
C LEU A 9 12.65 11.84 -9.99
N ALA A 10 13.00 13.10 -9.85
CA ALA A 10 14.35 13.54 -10.15
C ALA A 10 15.32 12.95 -9.11
N GLY A 11 16.40 12.36 -9.56
CA GLY A 11 17.49 11.91 -8.69
C GLY A 11 18.25 13.09 -8.08
N PRO A 12 19.14 12.83 -7.10
CA PRO A 12 19.82 13.92 -6.34
C PRO A 12 20.59 14.93 -7.18
N GLU A 13 21.05 14.54 -8.36
CA GLU A 13 21.83 15.41 -9.28
C GLU A 13 21.04 15.78 -10.54
N GLN A 14 19.73 15.52 -10.57
CA GLN A 14 18.86 15.74 -11.72
C GLN A 14 17.90 16.91 -11.45
N SER A 15 17.70 17.77 -12.44
CA SER A 15 16.70 18.84 -12.38
C SER A 15 15.29 18.36 -12.75
N GLU A 16 15.21 17.26 -13.48
CA GLU A 16 13.97 16.66 -13.97
C GLU A 16 14.07 15.12 -13.91
N PRO A 17 12.94 14.40 -13.75
CA PRO A 17 12.96 12.95 -13.75
C PRO A 17 13.34 12.41 -15.14
N VAL A 18 14.18 11.38 -15.16
CA VAL A 18 14.45 10.62 -16.39
C VAL A 18 13.32 9.64 -16.60
N LEU A 19 12.70 9.71 -17.77
CA LEU A 19 11.57 8.86 -18.13
C LEU A 19 12.01 7.77 -19.11
N PRO A 20 11.43 6.57 -19.00
CA PRO A 20 11.61 5.56 -20.04
C PRO A 20 10.98 6.04 -21.36
N ALA A 21 11.62 5.70 -22.48
CA ALA A 21 11.07 5.98 -23.79
C ALA A 21 9.85 5.10 -24.06
N GLN A 22 8.84 5.64 -24.73
CA GLN A 22 7.71 4.84 -25.18
C GLN A 22 7.98 4.36 -26.62
N ALA A 23 8.11 3.06 -26.81
CA ALA A 23 8.33 2.43 -28.11
C ALA A 23 7.38 1.23 -28.27
N ASP A 24 6.62 1.19 -29.37
CA ASP A 24 5.76 0.06 -29.76
C ASP A 24 4.84 -0.48 -28.64
N GLY A 25 4.31 0.41 -27.78
CA GLY A 25 3.45 0.04 -26.66
C GLY A 25 4.18 -0.51 -25.42
N HIS A 26 5.51 -0.44 -25.42
CA HIS A 26 6.36 -0.82 -24.30
C HIS A 26 7.09 0.40 -23.75
N LEU A 27 7.50 0.30 -22.47
CA LEU A 27 8.43 1.24 -21.88
C LEU A 27 9.85 0.70 -22.07
N ASP A 28 10.66 1.43 -22.82
CA ASP A 28 12.08 1.16 -22.98
C ASP A 28 12.84 1.91 -21.87
N TRP A 29 13.33 1.15 -20.90
CA TRP A 29 13.99 1.68 -19.72
C TRP A 29 15.44 2.04 -20.01
N PRO A 30 15.95 3.12 -19.42
CA PRO A 30 17.38 3.39 -19.46
C PRO A 30 18.19 2.19 -18.97
N HIS A 31 19.35 1.94 -19.61
CA HIS A 31 20.23 0.84 -19.22
C HIS A 31 21.03 1.11 -17.93
N ASP A 32 20.91 2.30 -17.41
CA ASP A 32 21.47 2.74 -16.13
C ASP A 32 20.34 2.99 -15.11
N ASP A 33 20.72 3.24 -13.87
CA ASP A 33 19.77 3.52 -12.79
C ASP A 33 19.29 4.98 -12.76
N SER A 34 19.37 5.69 -13.88
CA SER A 34 19.02 7.12 -13.96
C SER A 34 17.52 7.41 -13.81
N ALA A 35 16.65 6.46 -14.20
CA ALA A 35 15.20 6.60 -14.07
C ALA A 35 14.72 6.24 -12.65
N VAL A 36 14.89 7.16 -11.73
CA VAL A 36 14.42 6.99 -10.34
C VAL A 36 12.91 6.97 -10.30
N ASN A 37 12.35 5.89 -9.77
CA ASN A 37 10.90 5.76 -9.61
C ASN A 37 10.55 5.01 -8.34
N ARG A 38 9.29 5.18 -7.87
CA ARG A 38 8.71 4.44 -6.76
C ARG A 38 7.29 4.04 -7.11
N ASP A 39 6.89 2.88 -6.61
CA ASP A 39 5.53 2.38 -6.76
C ASP A 39 4.65 2.94 -5.64
N TYR A 40 3.50 3.50 -6.01
CA TYR A 40 2.50 4.02 -5.09
C TYR A 40 1.13 3.46 -5.41
N THR A 41 0.38 3.11 -4.38
CA THR A 41 -1.02 2.75 -4.53
C THR A 41 -1.84 3.98 -4.92
N VAL A 42 -2.71 3.83 -5.91
CA VAL A 42 -3.70 4.85 -6.23
C VAL A 42 -4.74 4.89 -5.10
N ARG A 43 -4.66 5.89 -4.21
CA ARG A 43 -5.58 6.01 -3.07
C ARG A 43 -6.99 6.35 -3.53
N ARG A 44 -7.12 7.28 -4.47
CA ARG A 44 -8.40 7.67 -5.12
C ARG A 44 -8.14 8.07 -6.56
N PHE A 45 -9.09 7.76 -7.40
CA PHE A 45 -9.13 8.25 -8.77
C PHE A 45 -10.53 8.76 -9.11
N ASP A 46 -10.62 10.02 -9.50
CA ASP A 46 -11.84 10.64 -9.99
C ASP A 46 -11.71 10.95 -11.48
N ALA A 47 -12.29 10.09 -12.31
CA ALA A 47 -12.24 10.22 -13.75
C ALA A 47 -12.99 11.46 -14.28
N ALA A 48 -14.00 11.94 -13.55
CA ALA A 48 -14.78 13.12 -13.97
C ALA A 48 -14.03 14.43 -13.69
N ALA A 49 -13.34 14.49 -12.57
CA ALA A 49 -12.47 15.62 -12.20
C ALA A 49 -11.08 15.53 -12.87
N GLY A 50 -10.65 14.34 -13.29
CA GLY A 50 -9.28 14.09 -13.76
C GLY A 50 -8.28 14.14 -12.62
N GLU A 51 -8.69 13.70 -11.41
CA GLU A 51 -7.88 13.74 -10.20
C GLU A 51 -7.41 12.35 -9.78
N LEU A 52 -6.18 12.30 -9.29
CA LEU A 52 -5.57 11.09 -8.75
C LEU A 52 -4.88 11.43 -7.43
N ASP A 53 -5.23 10.69 -6.38
CA ASP A 53 -4.66 10.89 -5.05
C ASP A 53 -3.64 9.76 -4.77
N LEU A 54 -2.47 10.17 -4.30
CA LEU A 54 -1.39 9.29 -3.83
C LEU A 54 -0.98 9.72 -2.42
N ASP A 55 -0.93 8.77 -1.49
CA ASP A 55 -0.44 9.02 -0.14
C ASP A 55 1.05 8.71 -0.06
N PHE A 56 1.80 9.60 0.57
CA PHE A 56 3.23 9.44 0.80
C PHE A 56 3.51 9.30 2.29
N VAL A 57 4.17 8.21 2.66
CA VAL A 57 4.74 8.08 4.01
C VAL A 57 6.03 8.87 4.05
N VAL A 58 6.10 9.86 4.94
CA VAL A 58 7.26 10.73 5.09
C VAL A 58 8.15 10.19 6.22
N HIS A 59 9.28 9.61 5.86
CA HIS A 59 10.28 9.09 6.80
C HIS A 59 11.56 9.93 6.79
N SER A 60 12.63 9.47 7.46
CA SER A 60 13.84 10.28 7.71
C SER A 60 14.53 10.74 6.44
N ASP A 61 14.62 9.90 5.41
CA ASP A 61 15.40 10.14 4.19
C ASP A 61 14.82 9.37 2.99
N GLY A 62 15.25 9.76 1.79
CA GLY A 62 14.88 9.10 0.54
C GLY A 62 14.32 10.06 -0.50
N VAL A 63 14.58 9.74 -1.77
CA VAL A 63 14.24 10.62 -2.90
C VAL A 63 12.75 11.02 -2.92
N ALA A 64 11.85 10.10 -2.60
CA ALA A 64 10.41 10.41 -2.57
C ALA A 64 10.03 11.31 -1.39
N THR A 65 10.61 11.07 -0.21
CA THR A 65 10.43 11.93 0.97
C THR A 65 10.95 13.34 0.72
N ASP A 66 12.14 13.47 0.13
CA ASP A 66 12.75 14.76 -0.17
C ASP A 66 11.92 15.52 -1.21
N TRP A 67 11.43 14.80 -2.23
CA TRP A 67 10.57 15.39 -3.24
C TRP A 67 9.24 15.88 -2.64
N VAL A 68 8.51 15.06 -1.88
CA VAL A 68 7.21 15.45 -1.33
C VAL A 68 7.29 16.60 -0.33
N ARG A 69 8.43 16.72 0.38
CA ARG A 69 8.69 17.86 1.29
C ARG A 69 8.97 19.18 0.58
N SER A 70 9.43 19.12 -0.67
CA SER A 70 9.87 20.28 -1.44
C SER A 70 8.97 20.64 -2.61
N VAL A 71 8.08 19.73 -3.04
CA VAL A 71 7.20 19.95 -4.18
C VAL A 71 6.20 21.08 -3.89
N GLU A 72 6.00 21.95 -4.87
CA GLU A 72 5.05 23.06 -4.78
C GLU A 72 3.80 22.76 -5.61
N VAL A 73 2.68 23.38 -5.25
CA VAL A 73 1.44 23.30 -6.03
C VAL A 73 1.68 23.84 -7.43
N GLY A 74 1.29 23.05 -8.43
CA GLY A 74 1.51 23.34 -9.84
C GLY A 74 2.76 22.69 -10.43
N ALA A 75 3.56 21.98 -9.61
CA ALA A 75 4.66 21.19 -10.14
C ALA A 75 4.14 20.03 -11.00
N GLU A 76 4.87 19.71 -12.06
CA GLU A 76 4.57 18.57 -12.90
C GLU A 76 5.16 17.29 -12.31
N VAL A 77 4.42 16.18 -12.41
CA VAL A 77 4.86 14.85 -12.02
C VAL A 77 4.58 13.85 -13.12
N ALA A 78 5.53 12.98 -13.39
CA ALA A 78 5.35 11.92 -14.37
C ALA A 78 4.91 10.62 -13.68
N ILE A 79 3.85 10.00 -14.21
CA ILE A 79 3.24 8.79 -13.68
C ILE A 79 3.06 7.79 -14.82
N ALA A 80 3.38 6.51 -14.57
CA ALA A 80 3.07 5.41 -15.47
C ALA A 80 2.28 4.32 -14.76
N GLY A 81 1.22 3.86 -15.39
CA GLY A 81 0.38 2.79 -14.85
C GLY A 81 -1.11 2.97 -15.18
N PRO A 82 -1.99 2.22 -14.49
CA PRO A 82 -1.69 1.21 -13.47
C PRO A 82 -0.96 -0.01 -14.08
N ARG A 83 -0.06 -0.61 -13.31
CA ARG A 83 0.75 -1.73 -13.80
C ARG A 83 0.11 -3.09 -13.53
N SER A 84 -0.48 -3.25 -12.38
CA SER A 84 -1.18 -4.48 -11.98
C SER A 84 -2.24 -4.17 -10.95
N SER A 85 -3.21 -5.07 -10.85
CA SER A 85 -4.31 -4.99 -9.88
C SER A 85 -4.59 -6.38 -9.36
N HIS A 86 -4.88 -6.50 -8.08
CA HIS A 86 -5.42 -7.74 -7.53
C HIS A 86 -6.96 -7.69 -7.55
N ILE A 87 -7.54 -8.76 -8.06
CA ILE A 87 -8.98 -8.97 -7.96
C ILE A 87 -9.25 -9.60 -6.60
N ARG A 88 -10.16 -9.01 -5.84
CA ARG A 88 -10.57 -9.57 -4.55
C ARG A 88 -11.12 -10.99 -4.77
N PRO A 89 -10.53 -12.02 -4.14
CA PRO A 89 -11.11 -13.35 -4.17
C PRO A 89 -12.42 -13.39 -3.37
N SER A 90 -13.29 -14.33 -3.71
CA SER A 90 -14.46 -14.62 -2.88
C SER A 90 -14.00 -15.34 -1.62
N ALA A 91 -14.18 -14.71 -0.47
CA ALA A 91 -13.83 -15.26 0.83
C ALA A 91 -14.85 -14.80 1.88
N ASP A 92 -15.08 -15.63 2.90
CA ASP A 92 -15.95 -15.29 4.01
C ASP A 92 -15.31 -14.29 4.97
N LEU A 93 -13.99 -14.30 5.03
CA LEU A 93 -13.17 -13.41 5.83
C LEU A 93 -11.97 -12.92 5.02
N ALA A 94 -11.78 -11.62 4.94
CA ALA A 94 -10.54 -11.02 4.46
C ALA A 94 -9.71 -10.54 5.65
N VAL A 95 -8.47 -11.01 5.74
CA VAL A 95 -7.47 -10.55 6.71
C VAL A 95 -6.50 -9.63 5.99
N LEU A 96 -6.45 -8.37 6.41
CA LEU A 96 -5.56 -7.37 5.81
C LEU A 96 -4.48 -7.01 6.84
N VAL A 97 -3.22 -7.14 6.47
CA VAL A 97 -2.11 -6.82 7.38
C VAL A 97 -1.11 -5.94 6.65
N GLY A 98 -0.78 -4.81 7.24
CA GLY A 98 0.16 -3.88 6.64
C GLY A 98 0.82 -2.93 7.62
N ASP A 99 1.85 -2.25 7.15
CA ASP A 99 2.39 -1.06 7.79
C ASP A 99 1.76 0.20 7.18
N GLU A 100 2.20 1.39 7.58
CA GLU A 100 1.70 2.67 7.06
C GLU A 100 1.81 2.79 5.54
N THR A 101 2.79 2.14 4.91
CA THR A 101 2.95 2.18 3.45
C THR A 101 1.87 1.40 2.72
N ALA A 102 1.24 0.45 3.40
CA ALA A 102 0.12 -0.35 2.89
C ALA A 102 -1.25 0.26 3.17
N LEU A 103 -1.35 1.29 4.03
CA LEU A 103 -2.62 1.95 4.38
C LEU A 103 -3.46 2.35 3.16
N PRO A 104 -2.88 2.93 2.09
CA PRO A 104 -3.67 3.30 0.90
C PRO A 104 -4.35 2.08 0.24
N ALA A 105 -3.65 0.95 0.15
CA ALA A 105 -4.21 -0.28 -0.38
C ALA A 105 -5.26 -0.88 0.56
N ILE A 106 -4.96 -0.96 1.86
CA ILE A 106 -5.89 -1.45 2.89
C ILE A 106 -7.16 -0.59 2.92
N GLY A 107 -7.02 0.74 2.84
CA GLY A 107 -8.15 1.67 2.76
C GLY A 107 -9.08 1.32 1.59
N ARG A 108 -8.53 1.14 0.40
CA ARG A 108 -9.31 0.74 -0.78
C ARG A 108 -9.93 -0.65 -0.63
N TRP A 109 -9.23 -1.62 -0.04
CA TRP A 109 -9.78 -2.93 0.24
C TRP A 109 -11.03 -2.84 1.12
N ILE A 110 -11.02 -1.95 2.11
CA ILE A 110 -12.11 -1.72 3.06
C ILE A 110 -13.25 -0.94 2.39
N GLU A 111 -12.96 0.20 1.76
CA GLU A 111 -13.95 1.09 1.14
C GLU A 111 -14.70 0.43 -0.03
N GLU A 112 -13.99 -0.36 -0.84
CA GLU A 112 -14.57 -1.06 -2.00
C GLU A 112 -15.24 -2.39 -1.64
N ALA A 113 -15.26 -2.77 -0.35
CA ALA A 113 -15.87 -4.01 0.08
C ALA A 113 -17.40 -3.95 0.02
N ALA A 114 -18.01 -5.01 -0.50
CA ALA A 114 -19.47 -5.12 -0.53
C ALA A 114 -20.04 -5.32 0.89
N ALA A 115 -21.29 -4.88 1.09
CA ALA A 115 -22.01 -5.17 2.32
C ALA A 115 -22.07 -6.69 2.59
N GLY A 116 -21.84 -7.08 3.84
CA GLY A 116 -21.80 -8.48 4.27
C GLY A 116 -20.42 -9.13 4.13
N THR A 117 -19.42 -8.48 3.52
CA THR A 117 -18.03 -8.91 3.60
C THR A 117 -17.52 -8.72 5.03
N ARG A 118 -16.81 -9.70 5.59
CA ARG A 118 -16.11 -9.55 6.86
C ARG A 118 -14.65 -9.25 6.62
N ILE A 119 -14.14 -8.20 7.27
CA ILE A 119 -12.75 -7.77 7.15
C ILE A 119 -12.16 -7.58 8.54
N THR A 120 -11.01 -8.19 8.78
CA THR A 120 -10.19 -7.90 9.94
C THR A 120 -8.86 -7.33 9.44
N ALA A 121 -8.55 -6.11 9.84
CA ALA A 121 -7.32 -5.43 9.44
C ALA A 121 -6.43 -5.16 10.66
N PHE A 122 -5.14 -5.40 10.50
CA PHE A 122 -4.08 -5.03 11.44
C PHE A 122 -3.10 -4.12 10.73
N VAL A 123 -2.91 -2.92 11.25
CA VAL A 123 -2.05 -1.91 10.63
C VAL A 123 -1.01 -1.45 11.62
N GLU A 124 0.26 -1.76 11.35
CA GLU A 124 1.36 -1.25 12.14
C GLU A 124 1.68 0.18 11.73
N VAL A 125 1.65 1.09 12.68
CA VAL A 125 1.93 2.52 12.50
C VAL A 125 2.86 3.00 13.60
N GLU A 126 3.43 4.20 13.46
CA GLU A 126 4.29 4.73 14.52
C GLU A 126 3.51 4.97 15.81
N ASP A 127 2.42 5.73 15.72
CA ASP A 127 1.56 6.06 16.88
C ASP A 127 0.10 6.36 16.47
N ALA A 128 -0.66 6.92 17.42
CA ALA A 128 -2.09 7.19 17.21
C ALA A 128 -2.38 8.36 16.25
N GLU A 129 -1.40 9.19 15.93
CA GLU A 129 -1.58 10.30 14.96
C GLU A 129 -1.69 9.77 13.52
N ASP A 130 -1.17 8.56 13.28
CA ASP A 130 -1.23 7.90 11.98
C ASP A 130 -2.54 7.14 11.70
N HIS A 131 -3.47 7.13 12.66
CA HIS A 131 -4.76 6.47 12.46
C HIS A 131 -5.58 7.15 11.37
N GLN A 132 -6.13 6.35 10.47
CA GLN A 132 -7.08 6.81 9.47
C GLN A 132 -8.48 6.24 9.76
N GLN A 133 -9.50 7.08 9.62
CA GLN A 133 -10.87 6.62 9.60
C GLN A 133 -11.20 6.17 8.19
N ILE A 134 -11.66 4.92 8.05
CA ILE A 134 -11.99 4.31 6.76
C ILE A 134 -13.45 3.87 6.81
N ASP A 135 -14.28 4.49 6.00
CA ASP A 135 -15.70 4.16 5.92
C ASP A 135 -15.91 2.94 5.01
N SER A 136 -16.86 2.08 5.37
CA SER A 136 -17.18 0.87 4.58
C SER A 136 -18.63 0.44 4.74
N ALA A 137 -19.16 -0.22 3.72
CA ALA A 137 -20.42 -0.94 3.82
C ALA A 137 -20.26 -2.37 4.40
N ALA A 138 -19.02 -2.84 4.53
CA ALA A 138 -18.68 -4.15 5.06
C ALA A 138 -18.66 -4.18 6.59
N ASP A 139 -18.60 -5.39 7.17
CA ASP A 139 -18.36 -5.60 8.59
C ASP A 139 -16.84 -5.59 8.85
N VAL A 140 -16.33 -4.46 9.37
CA VAL A 140 -14.89 -4.19 9.43
C VAL A 140 -14.43 -4.01 10.87
N SER A 141 -13.35 -4.69 11.23
CA SER A 141 -12.58 -4.43 12.43
C SER A 141 -11.17 -4.02 12.04
N VAL A 142 -10.73 -2.82 12.44
CA VAL A 142 -9.36 -2.33 12.23
C VAL A 142 -8.68 -2.20 13.59
N THR A 143 -7.51 -2.83 13.72
CA THR A 143 -6.63 -2.71 14.87
C THR A 143 -5.34 -2.01 14.44
N TYR A 144 -5.08 -0.84 14.99
CA TYR A 144 -3.80 -0.16 14.83
C TYR A 144 -2.82 -0.64 15.91
N VAL A 145 -1.63 -1.00 15.47
CA VAL A 145 -0.56 -1.53 16.32
C VAL A 145 0.58 -0.51 16.32
N HIS A 146 0.94 -0.02 17.51
CA HIS A 146 1.87 1.10 17.63
C HIS A 146 3.30 0.64 17.89
N ARG A 147 4.20 0.91 16.95
CA ARG A 147 5.65 0.63 17.14
C ARG A 147 6.24 1.39 18.32
N ALA A 148 5.82 2.63 18.54
CA ALA A 148 6.27 3.43 19.67
C ALA A 148 5.99 2.79 21.04
N SER A 149 4.95 1.95 21.14
CA SER A 149 4.61 1.20 22.35
C SER A 149 5.37 -0.12 22.49
N GLY A 150 6.11 -0.53 21.47
CA GLY A 150 6.78 -1.83 21.44
C GLY A 150 5.81 -2.99 21.12
N ASP A 151 4.62 -2.72 20.62
CA ASP A 151 3.69 -3.72 20.16
C ASP A 151 4.16 -4.32 18.83
N HIS A 152 3.78 -5.57 18.58
CA HIS A 152 4.11 -6.29 17.37
C HIS A 152 2.85 -6.79 16.68
N VAL A 153 2.70 -6.48 15.40
CA VAL A 153 1.53 -6.88 14.61
C VAL A 153 1.33 -8.40 14.60
N GLU A 154 2.41 -9.17 14.66
CA GLU A 154 2.38 -10.62 14.69
C GLU A 154 1.61 -11.18 15.88
N ASP A 155 1.67 -10.52 17.03
CA ASP A 155 0.94 -10.95 18.23
C ASP A 155 -0.56 -10.75 18.07
N HIS A 156 -0.96 -9.67 17.42
CA HIS A 156 -2.36 -9.44 17.08
C HIS A 156 -2.87 -10.41 16.02
N VAL A 157 -2.08 -10.70 14.99
CA VAL A 157 -2.43 -11.70 13.95
C VAL A 157 -2.64 -13.09 14.57
N ARG A 158 -1.83 -13.50 15.54
CA ARG A 158 -2.00 -14.79 16.27
C ARG A 158 -3.33 -14.91 16.99
N THR A 159 -3.95 -13.79 17.39
CA THR A 159 -5.26 -13.82 18.06
C THR A 159 -6.40 -14.32 17.18
N LEU A 160 -6.21 -14.33 15.85
CA LEU A 160 -7.22 -14.84 14.92
C LEU A 160 -7.47 -16.35 15.07
N GLY A 161 -6.48 -17.08 15.57
CA GLY A 161 -6.54 -18.55 15.57
C GLY A 161 -6.55 -19.14 14.16
N PRO A 162 -6.80 -20.44 14.02
CA PRO A 162 -6.82 -21.09 12.71
C PRO A 162 -7.87 -20.44 11.77
N LEU A 163 -7.42 -20.03 10.61
CA LEU A 163 -8.26 -19.45 9.57
C LEU A 163 -8.79 -20.59 8.69
N GLY A 164 -10.11 -20.67 8.49
CA GLY A 164 -10.70 -21.70 7.65
C GLY A 164 -10.34 -21.52 6.16
N GLU A 165 -10.63 -22.55 5.34
CA GLU A 165 -10.38 -22.57 3.88
C GLU A 165 -11.02 -21.40 3.11
N SER A 166 -12.01 -20.75 3.68
CA SER A 166 -12.71 -19.58 3.11
C SER A 166 -12.14 -18.23 3.57
N ALA A 167 -10.92 -18.21 4.11
CA ALA A 167 -10.23 -16.97 4.45
C ALA A 167 -9.22 -16.58 3.35
N TYR A 168 -9.05 -15.27 3.18
CA TYR A 168 -8.04 -14.69 2.30
C TYR A 168 -7.20 -13.69 3.09
N ALA A 169 -5.88 -13.71 2.92
CA ALA A 169 -5.00 -12.70 3.50
C ALA A 169 -4.33 -11.86 2.44
N PHE A 170 -4.37 -10.55 2.64
CA PHE A 170 -3.55 -9.56 1.94
C PHE A 170 -2.51 -9.02 2.91
N VAL A 171 -1.24 -9.14 2.55
CA VAL A 171 -0.13 -8.66 3.37
C VAL A 171 0.76 -7.77 2.52
N ALA A 172 0.92 -6.52 2.92
CA ALA A 172 1.75 -5.54 2.24
C ALA A 172 2.52 -4.67 3.23
N GLY A 173 3.61 -4.07 2.78
CA GLY A 173 4.47 -3.22 3.58
C GLY A 173 5.95 -3.45 3.29
N GLU A 174 6.81 -3.02 4.21
CA GLU A 174 8.25 -3.22 4.12
C GLU A 174 8.59 -4.72 4.07
N HIS A 175 9.64 -5.09 3.35
CA HIS A 175 9.99 -6.49 3.10
C HIS A 175 10.13 -7.33 4.37
N GLY A 176 10.83 -6.82 5.38
CA GLY A 176 11.03 -7.52 6.65
C GLY A 176 9.71 -7.70 7.41
N PHE A 177 8.84 -6.70 7.39
CA PHE A 177 7.49 -6.77 7.94
C PHE A 177 6.69 -7.89 7.28
N VAL A 178 6.59 -7.90 5.96
CA VAL A 178 5.85 -8.92 5.21
C VAL A 178 6.36 -10.33 5.52
N GLN A 179 7.68 -10.51 5.63
CA GLN A 179 8.26 -11.81 5.97
C GLN A 179 7.89 -12.29 7.38
N ARG A 180 7.84 -11.39 8.37
CA ARG A 180 7.43 -11.73 9.75
C ARG A 180 5.97 -12.17 9.80
N VAL A 181 5.06 -11.38 9.19
CA VAL A 181 3.62 -11.66 9.15
C VAL A 181 3.33 -12.98 8.42
N ARG A 182 3.93 -13.18 7.24
CA ARG A 182 3.75 -14.42 6.48
C ARG A 182 4.18 -15.67 7.23
N ARG A 183 5.22 -15.58 8.05
CA ARG A 183 5.65 -16.70 8.89
C ARG A 183 4.56 -17.11 9.89
N VAL A 184 3.87 -16.16 10.48
CA VAL A 184 2.74 -16.44 11.39
C VAL A 184 1.56 -17.03 10.61
N LEU A 185 1.14 -16.39 9.53
CA LEU A 185 -0.01 -16.84 8.74
C LEU A 185 0.19 -18.26 8.19
N ASN A 186 1.36 -18.58 7.65
CA ASN A 186 1.63 -19.87 7.03
C ASN A 186 2.03 -20.96 8.04
N GLY A 187 2.77 -20.58 9.07
CA GLY A 187 3.37 -21.55 10.00
C GLY A 187 2.51 -21.85 11.23
N GLU A 188 1.65 -20.91 11.61
CA GLU A 188 0.87 -21.00 12.84
C GLU A 188 -0.66 -21.02 12.62
N LEU A 189 -1.13 -20.40 11.53
CA LEU A 189 -2.57 -20.24 11.25
C LEU A 189 -3.07 -21.06 10.05
N ASP A 190 -2.20 -21.86 9.44
CA ASP A 190 -2.52 -22.78 8.32
C ASP A 190 -3.30 -22.10 7.17
N LEU A 191 -2.90 -20.88 6.79
CA LEU A 191 -3.63 -20.14 5.74
C LEU A 191 -3.24 -20.56 4.32
N PHE A 192 -2.09 -21.24 4.12
CA PHE A 192 -1.59 -21.69 2.81
C PHE A 192 -1.02 -23.10 2.85
#